data_f71ecb042843f2e92d58181e7874cfe9
#
_entry.id   f71ecb042843f2e92d58181e7874cfe9
#
_cell.length_a   1.000
_cell.length_b   1.000
_cell.length_c   1.000
_cell.angle_alpha   90.00
_cell.angle_beta   90.00
_cell.angle_gamma   90.00
#
_symmetry.space_group_name_H-M   'P 1'
#
loop_
_entity.id
_entity.type
_entity.pdbx_description
1 polymer ?
#
loop_
_entity_poly.entity_id
_entity_poly.type
_entity_poly.pdbx_seq_one_letter_code
_entity_poly.pdbx_strand_id
1 'polypeptide(L)'
;MARPPKFDYDSDDFYDEILALAMQGLNDAEIADALGDKFGVSLSPERFYCMKNGNYEAWTEEENTRRSERLCKVLARGRRKIVSLVRGAYLKGALGGKKVKSKTVVTRKLRVDGVYTDDVEIQTSETETEMPYNMQALATWLYHHDTEWRKRSMKKDVEEAEESEAPRTLTKDEAKELWSTLENEY
;
A
#
# COMPACT_ATOMS: atom_id res chain seq x y z
N MET A 1 -15.25 -49.12 0.67
CA MET A 1 -14.59 -47.92 1.23
C MET A 1 -15.67 -46.92 1.59
N ALA A 2 -15.69 -46.46 2.83
CA ALA A 2 -16.64 -45.41 3.25
C ALA A 2 -16.32 -44.12 2.50
N ARG A 3 -17.38 -43.44 1.98
CA ARG A 3 -17.23 -42.15 1.32
C ARG A 3 -16.72 -41.16 2.36
N PRO A 4 -15.65 -40.37 2.09
CA PRO A 4 -15.16 -39.39 3.05
C PRO A 4 -16.30 -38.47 3.45
N PRO A 5 -16.37 -38.01 4.70
CA PRO A 5 -17.40 -37.08 5.14
C PRO A 5 -17.42 -35.83 4.25
N LYS A 6 -18.62 -35.43 3.86
CA LYS A 6 -18.80 -34.22 3.05
C LYS A 6 -18.38 -33.03 3.91
N PHE A 7 -17.48 -32.18 3.39
CA PHE A 7 -17.02 -31.00 4.11
C PHE A 7 -18.21 -30.05 4.40
N ASP A 8 -18.23 -29.54 5.63
CA ASP A 8 -19.29 -28.61 6.06
C ASP A 8 -18.92 -27.15 5.71
N TYR A 9 -19.41 -26.70 4.57
CA TYR A 9 -19.26 -25.30 4.13
C TYR A 9 -20.09 -24.27 4.91
N ASP A 10 -20.92 -24.70 5.86
CA ASP A 10 -21.71 -23.81 6.71
C ASP A 10 -21.05 -23.56 8.07
N SER A 11 -19.93 -24.26 8.38
CA SER A 11 -19.21 -24.11 9.64
C SER A 11 -18.70 -22.69 9.84
N ASP A 12 -18.82 -22.19 11.06
CA ASP A 12 -18.27 -20.87 11.42
C ASP A 12 -16.75 -20.84 11.29
N ASP A 13 -16.05 -21.94 11.60
CA ASP A 13 -14.60 -22.06 11.47
C ASP A 13 -14.11 -21.80 10.04
N PHE A 14 -14.89 -22.23 9.04
CA PHE A 14 -14.56 -21.98 7.63
C PHE A 14 -14.62 -20.49 7.30
N TYR A 15 -15.67 -19.80 7.74
CA TYR A 15 -15.83 -18.36 7.49
C TYR A 15 -14.88 -17.50 8.33
N ASP A 16 -14.56 -17.92 9.55
CA ASP A 16 -13.60 -17.23 10.40
C ASP A 16 -12.18 -17.31 9.81
N GLU A 17 -11.82 -18.46 9.23
CA GLU A 17 -10.56 -18.59 8.52
C GLU A 17 -10.51 -17.71 7.26
N ILE A 18 -11.57 -17.69 6.46
CA ILE A 18 -11.67 -16.78 5.31
C ILE A 18 -11.49 -15.31 5.75
N LEU A 19 -12.11 -14.93 6.86
CA LEU A 19 -11.96 -13.60 7.44
C LEU A 19 -10.50 -13.33 7.81
N ALA A 20 -9.85 -14.28 8.49
CA ALA A 20 -8.45 -14.15 8.92
C ALA A 20 -7.50 -14.00 7.73
N LEU A 21 -7.65 -14.83 6.69
CA LEU A 21 -6.84 -14.77 5.46
C LEU A 21 -7.08 -13.47 4.68
N ALA A 22 -8.35 -13.03 4.56
CA ALA A 22 -8.70 -11.78 3.93
C ALA A 22 -8.13 -10.56 4.70
N MET A 23 -8.04 -10.65 6.04
CA MET A 23 -7.39 -9.63 6.89
C MET A 23 -5.87 -9.60 6.74
N GLN A 24 -5.25 -10.67 6.26
CA GLN A 24 -3.83 -10.71 5.92
C GLN A 24 -3.55 -10.10 4.53
N GLY A 25 -4.59 -9.82 3.75
CA GLY A 25 -4.47 -9.23 2.44
C GLY A 25 -4.33 -10.23 1.29
N LEU A 26 -4.56 -11.52 1.55
CA LEU A 26 -4.48 -12.55 0.54
C LEU A 26 -5.56 -12.34 -0.53
N ASN A 27 -5.21 -12.66 -1.78
CA ASN A 27 -6.16 -12.67 -2.89
C ASN A 27 -7.03 -13.94 -2.87
N ASP A 28 -8.05 -14.00 -3.74
CA ASP A 28 -9.03 -15.10 -3.75
C ASP A 28 -8.39 -16.46 -4.04
N ALA A 29 -7.34 -16.52 -4.87
CA ALA A 29 -6.63 -17.75 -5.20
C ALA A 29 -5.79 -18.24 -4.00
N GLU A 30 -5.05 -17.33 -3.37
CA GLU A 30 -4.25 -17.64 -2.17
C GLU A 30 -5.15 -18.08 -1.00
N ILE A 31 -6.34 -17.49 -0.86
CA ILE A 31 -7.32 -17.90 0.14
C ILE A 31 -7.83 -19.32 -0.16
N ALA A 32 -8.12 -19.64 -1.43
CA ALA A 32 -8.58 -20.96 -1.83
C ALA A 32 -7.53 -22.04 -1.52
N ASP A 33 -6.26 -21.78 -1.85
CA ASP A 33 -5.15 -22.69 -1.58
C ASP A 33 -4.95 -22.90 -0.07
N ALA A 34 -4.92 -21.83 0.71
CA ALA A 34 -4.76 -21.91 2.17
C ALA A 34 -5.92 -22.67 2.85
N LEU A 35 -7.16 -22.48 2.39
CA LEU A 35 -8.31 -23.23 2.88
C LEU A 35 -8.23 -24.70 2.49
N GLY A 36 -7.77 -24.99 1.27
CA GLY A 36 -7.53 -26.35 0.79
C GLY A 36 -6.56 -27.10 1.69
N ASP A 37 -5.44 -26.48 2.00
CA ASP A 37 -4.40 -27.03 2.87
C ASP A 37 -4.89 -27.24 4.30
N LYS A 38 -5.56 -26.22 4.88
CA LYS A 38 -6.02 -26.26 6.27
C LYS A 38 -7.10 -27.31 6.52
N PHE A 39 -8.07 -27.38 5.63
CA PHE A 39 -9.23 -28.25 5.81
C PHE A 39 -9.13 -29.58 5.06
N GLY A 40 -8.04 -29.82 4.34
CA GLY A 40 -7.85 -31.02 3.53
C GLY A 40 -8.86 -31.18 2.40
N VAL A 41 -9.35 -30.05 1.85
CA VAL A 41 -10.37 -30.01 0.80
C VAL A 41 -9.72 -29.59 -0.52
N SER A 42 -10.03 -30.30 -1.61
CA SER A 42 -9.58 -29.87 -2.94
C SER A 42 -10.39 -28.63 -3.39
N LEU A 43 -9.91 -27.46 -3.00
CA LEU A 43 -10.53 -26.17 -3.34
C LEU A 43 -9.61 -25.42 -4.33
N SER A 44 -9.96 -25.53 -5.64
CA SER A 44 -9.22 -24.75 -6.63
C SER A 44 -9.71 -23.28 -6.67
N PRO A 45 -8.88 -22.35 -7.17
CA PRO A 45 -9.29 -20.95 -7.35
C PRO A 45 -10.59 -20.79 -8.14
N GLU A 46 -10.81 -21.60 -9.18
CA GLU A 46 -12.02 -21.57 -10.00
C GLU A 46 -13.25 -22.01 -9.19
N ARG A 47 -13.10 -23.05 -8.37
CA ARG A 47 -14.20 -23.50 -7.48
C ARG A 47 -14.55 -22.43 -6.46
N PHE A 48 -13.55 -21.81 -5.85
CA PHE A 48 -13.74 -20.72 -4.91
C PHE A 48 -14.46 -19.53 -5.57
N TYR A 49 -14.07 -19.21 -6.82
CA TYR A 49 -14.73 -18.19 -7.61
C TYR A 49 -16.21 -18.53 -7.89
N CYS A 50 -16.50 -19.79 -8.28
CA CYS A 50 -17.88 -20.26 -8.46
C CYS A 50 -18.71 -20.18 -7.15
N MET A 51 -18.12 -20.56 -6.02
CA MET A 51 -18.76 -20.43 -4.70
C MET A 51 -19.07 -18.98 -4.36
N LYS A 52 -18.14 -18.08 -4.61
CA LYS A 52 -18.31 -16.64 -4.37
C LYS A 52 -19.41 -16.02 -5.24
N ASN A 53 -19.54 -16.48 -6.48
CA ASN A 53 -20.55 -15.97 -7.43
C ASN A 53 -21.90 -16.70 -7.35
N GLY A 54 -22.05 -17.67 -6.45
CA GLY A 54 -23.29 -18.44 -6.31
C GLY A 54 -23.57 -19.42 -7.44
N ASN A 55 -22.53 -19.91 -8.12
CA ASN A 55 -22.63 -20.81 -9.28
C ASN A 55 -21.90 -22.14 -9.04
N TYR A 56 -21.78 -22.56 -7.79
CA TYR A 56 -21.08 -23.80 -7.49
C TYR A 56 -22.02 -25.00 -7.70
N GLU A 57 -21.69 -25.85 -8.65
CA GLU A 57 -22.55 -26.97 -9.13
C GLU A 57 -22.92 -27.99 -8.06
N ALA A 58 -22.11 -28.13 -7.02
CA ALA A 58 -22.36 -29.09 -5.94
C ALA A 58 -23.39 -28.60 -4.91
N TRP A 59 -23.85 -27.37 -5.01
CA TRP A 59 -24.83 -26.74 -4.11
C TRP A 59 -26.19 -26.58 -4.79
N THR A 60 -27.24 -26.58 -3.99
CA THR A 60 -28.58 -26.18 -4.46
C THR A 60 -28.59 -24.66 -4.72
N GLU A 61 -29.62 -24.17 -5.42
CA GLU A 61 -29.78 -22.74 -5.70
C GLU A 61 -29.91 -21.90 -4.41
N GLU A 62 -30.64 -22.41 -3.42
CA GLU A 62 -30.77 -21.76 -2.11
C GLU A 62 -29.44 -21.73 -1.34
N GLU A 63 -28.69 -22.84 -1.36
CA GLU A 63 -27.36 -22.90 -0.75
C GLU A 63 -26.38 -21.96 -1.44
N ASN A 64 -26.39 -21.90 -2.76
CA ASN A 64 -25.56 -21.00 -3.55
C ASN A 64 -25.83 -19.53 -3.17
N THR A 65 -27.07 -19.12 -3.11
CA THR A 65 -27.44 -17.75 -2.73
C THR A 65 -26.98 -17.43 -1.32
N ARG A 66 -27.33 -18.26 -0.34
CA ARG A 66 -27.01 -18.03 1.08
C ARG A 66 -25.51 -18.03 1.35
N ARG A 67 -24.79 -19.03 0.83
CA ARG A 67 -23.33 -19.20 1.07
C ARG A 67 -22.52 -18.15 0.33
N SER A 68 -22.88 -17.82 -0.91
CA SER A 68 -22.17 -16.76 -1.66
C SER A 68 -22.35 -15.39 -1.00
N GLU A 69 -23.53 -15.05 -0.54
CA GLU A 69 -23.75 -13.81 0.21
C GLU A 69 -22.90 -13.76 1.50
N ARG A 70 -22.88 -14.85 2.27
CA ARG A 70 -22.07 -14.95 3.48
C ARG A 70 -20.60 -14.81 3.17
N LEU A 71 -20.11 -15.51 2.15
CA LEU A 71 -18.72 -15.47 1.69
C LEU A 71 -18.31 -14.06 1.26
N CYS A 72 -19.13 -13.40 0.42
CA CYS A 72 -18.90 -12.04 -0.01
C CYS A 72 -18.88 -11.04 1.16
N LYS A 73 -19.78 -11.19 2.13
CA LYS A 73 -19.81 -10.34 3.34
C LYS A 73 -18.55 -10.50 4.18
N VAL A 74 -18.08 -11.73 4.38
CA VAL A 74 -16.86 -12.03 5.16
C VAL A 74 -15.61 -11.49 4.46
N LEU A 75 -15.45 -11.75 3.16
CA LEU A 75 -14.34 -11.21 2.36
C LEU A 75 -14.32 -9.68 2.37
N ALA A 76 -15.48 -9.04 2.17
CA ALA A 76 -15.57 -7.58 2.20
C ALA A 76 -15.22 -7.01 3.58
N ARG A 77 -15.59 -7.70 4.68
CA ARG A 77 -15.24 -7.31 6.05
C ARG A 77 -13.72 -7.42 6.28
N GLY A 78 -13.10 -8.51 5.86
CA GLY A 78 -11.65 -8.73 5.98
C GLY A 78 -10.86 -7.66 5.21
N ARG A 79 -11.22 -7.43 3.95
CA ARG A 79 -10.57 -6.43 3.09
C ARG A 79 -10.72 -4.99 3.61
N ARG A 80 -11.89 -4.64 4.14
CA ARG A 80 -12.07 -3.32 4.78
C ARG A 80 -11.18 -3.13 5.99
N LYS A 81 -10.95 -4.18 6.80
CA LYS A 81 -10.04 -4.10 7.95
C LYS A 81 -8.59 -3.87 7.52
N ILE A 82 -8.07 -4.61 6.53
CA ILE A 82 -6.69 -4.41 6.06
C ILE A 82 -6.52 -3.03 5.42
N VAL A 83 -7.48 -2.58 4.60
CA VAL A 83 -7.44 -1.23 4.02
C VAL A 83 -7.39 -0.16 5.11
N SER A 84 -8.17 -0.32 6.18
CA SER A 84 -8.14 0.61 7.32
C SER A 84 -6.80 0.60 8.04
N LEU A 85 -6.20 -0.57 8.27
CA LEU A 85 -4.87 -0.71 8.89
C LEU A 85 -3.77 -0.08 8.04
N VAL A 86 -3.75 -0.39 6.74
CA VAL A 86 -2.78 0.17 5.79
C VAL A 86 -2.93 1.69 5.71
N ARG A 87 -4.17 2.19 5.64
CA ARG A 87 -4.46 3.64 5.66
C ARG A 87 -3.94 4.30 6.94
N GLY A 88 -4.18 3.68 8.10
CA GLY A 88 -3.68 4.18 9.38
C GLY A 88 -2.14 4.19 9.46
N ALA A 89 -1.48 3.14 8.97
CA ALA A 89 -0.03 3.06 8.91
C ALA A 89 0.56 4.10 7.94
N TYR A 90 -0.07 4.27 6.78
CA TYR A 90 0.33 5.26 5.77
C TYR A 90 0.24 6.69 6.33
N LEU A 91 -0.89 7.04 6.97
CA LEU A 91 -1.07 8.35 7.59
C LEU A 91 -0.06 8.60 8.70
N LYS A 92 0.19 7.61 9.57
CA LYS A 92 1.22 7.72 10.62
C LYS A 92 2.62 7.96 10.02
N GLY A 93 2.96 7.29 8.92
CA GLY A 93 4.21 7.51 8.21
C GLY A 93 4.29 8.88 7.56
N ALA A 94 3.18 9.32 6.94
CA ALA A 94 3.11 10.61 6.27
C ALA A 94 3.16 11.80 7.23
N LEU A 95 2.52 11.68 8.40
CA LEU A 95 2.53 12.72 9.44
C LEU A 95 3.88 12.88 10.14
N GLY A 96 4.80 11.94 9.99
CA GLY A 96 6.11 12.01 10.64
C GLY A 96 6.04 11.87 12.16
N GLY A 97 6.98 12.48 12.86
CA GLY A 97 7.01 12.49 14.33
C GLY A 97 7.41 11.16 14.98
N LYS A 98 7.65 10.11 14.17
CA LYS A 98 8.16 8.83 14.68
C LYS A 98 9.62 8.97 15.04
N LYS A 99 9.96 8.71 16.30
CA LYS A 99 11.33 8.66 16.74
C LYS A 99 11.96 7.33 16.39
N VAL A 100 13.05 7.38 15.65
CA VAL A 100 13.83 6.20 15.27
C VAL A 100 15.14 6.24 16.08
N LYS A 101 15.37 5.19 16.85
CA LYS A 101 16.62 5.00 17.60
C LYS A 101 17.55 4.17 16.72
N SER A 102 18.71 4.73 16.40
CA SER A 102 19.80 4.01 15.79
C SER A 102 20.93 3.82 16.80
N LYS A 103 21.48 2.60 16.83
CA LYS A 103 22.62 2.26 17.65
C LYS A 103 23.78 1.93 16.73
N THR A 104 24.80 2.77 16.79
CA THR A 104 26.04 2.53 16.05
C THR A 104 27.08 2.00 17.02
N VAL A 105 27.62 0.83 16.73
CA VAL A 105 28.72 0.23 17.49
C VAL A 105 29.97 0.30 16.63
N VAL A 106 30.96 1.06 17.07
CA VAL A 106 32.26 1.18 16.42
C VAL A 106 33.27 0.41 17.25
N THR A 107 33.88 -0.59 16.64
CA THR A 107 34.89 -1.43 17.26
C THR A 107 36.27 -0.98 16.70
N ARG A 108 37.18 -0.55 17.55
CA ARG A 108 38.51 -0.15 17.15
C ARG A 108 39.53 -0.98 17.88
N LYS A 109 40.52 -1.53 17.17
CA LYS A 109 41.70 -2.14 17.81
C LYS A 109 42.58 -1.05 18.38
N LEU A 110 43.01 -1.20 19.62
CA LEU A 110 43.94 -0.30 20.24
C LEU A 110 45.34 -0.44 19.63
N ARG A 111 46.05 0.69 19.52
CA ARG A 111 47.39 0.73 19.03
C ARG A 111 48.32 1.28 20.12
N VAL A 112 49.28 0.48 20.58
CA VAL A 112 50.29 0.85 21.56
C VAL A 112 51.64 0.80 20.88
N ASP A 113 52.42 1.87 20.97
CA ASP A 113 53.74 2.01 20.37
C ASP A 113 53.82 1.65 18.87
N GLY A 114 52.76 1.93 18.14
CA GLY A 114 52.67 1.69 16.70
C GLY A 114 52.22 0.29 16.29
N VAL A 115 52.04 -0.62 17.23
CA VAL A 115 51.57 -2.01 17.01
C VAL A 115 50.12 -2.16 17.44
N TYR A 116 49.29 -2.88 16.66
CA TYR A 116 47.93 -3.21 17.05
C TYR A 116 47.96 -4.29 18.13
N THR A 117 47.25 -4.01 19.22
CA THR A 117 47.01 -4.98 20.31
C THR A 117 45.75 -5.79 20.03
N ASP A 118 45.61 -6.91 20.74
CA ASP A 118 44.36 -7.71 20.70
C ASP A 118 43.22 -7.05 21.49
N ASP A 119 43.51 -5.98 22.23
CA ASP A 119 42.50 -5.21 22.96
C ASP A 119 41.66 -4.40 21.99
N VAL A 120 40.35 -4.38 22.25
CA VAL A 120 39.37 -3.75 21.40
C VAL A 120 38.57 -2.72 22.20
N GLU A 121 38.60 -1.47 21.74
CA GLU A 121 37.73 -0.43 22.22
C GLU A 121 36.37 -0.50 21.52
N ILE A 122 35.29 -0.61 22.29
CA ILE A 122 33.92 -0.63 21.76
C ILE A 122 33.25 0.69 22.12
N GLN A 123 33.05 1.54 21.13
CA GLN A 123 32.30 2.78 21.27
C GLN A 123 30.88 2.59 20.79
N THR A 124 29.91 2.74 21.70
CA THR A 124 28.50 2.68 21.37
C THR A 124 27.93 4.10 21.34
N SER A 125 27.32 4.47 20.22
CA SER A 125 26.59 5.72 20.06
C SER A 125 25.12 5.43 19.80
N GLU A 126 24.22 6.00 20.58
CA GLU A 126 22.77 5.94 20.36
C GLU A 126 22.30 7.30 19.87
N THR A 127 21.65 7.32 18.72
CA THR A 127 21.09 8.54 18.13
C THR A 127 19.58 8.36 17.98
N GLU A 128 18.82 9.32 18.51
CA GLU A 128 17.38 9.39 18.32
C GLU A 128 17.06 10.46 17.28
N THR A 129 16.49 10.05 16.15
CA THR A 129 16.12 10.95 15.06
C THR A 129 14.62 10.92 14.85
N GLU A 130 14.00 12.08 14.80
CA GLU A 130 12.59 12.20 14.47
C GLU A 130 12.40 12.23 12.96
N MET A 131 11.52 11.35 12.44
CA MET A 131 11.23 11.31 11.01
C MET A 131 10.42 12.55 10.59
N PRO A 132 10.87 13.27 9.55
CA PRO A 132 10.15 14.43 9.06
C PRO A 132 8.80 14.05 8.42
N TYR A 133 7.92 15.04 8.28
CA TYR A 133 6.68 14.90 7.54
C TYR A 133 6.97 14.58 6.06
N ASN A 134 6.18 13.65 5.51
CA ASN A 134 6.22 13.38 4.09
C ASN A 134 5.04 14.09 3.41
N MET A 135 5.27 15.31 2.95
CA MET A 135 4.24 16.16 2.31
C MET A 135 3.68 15.53 1.04
N GLN A 136 4.50 14.84 0.25
CA GLN A 136 4.05 14.18 -0.97
C GLN A 136 3.10 13.01 -0.65
N ALA A 137 3.41 12.21 0.37
CA ALA A 137 2.53 11.15 0.81
C ALA A 137 1.20 11.69 1.33
N LEU A 138 1.20 12.79 2.10
CA LEU A 138 -0.01 13.46 2.57
C LEU A 138 -0.85 14.01 1.41
N ALA A 139 -0.22 14.67 0.45
CA ALA A 139 -0.88 15.20 -0.74
C ALA A 139 -1.53 14.08 -1.56
N THR A 140 -0.81 12.98 -1.80
CA THR A 140 -1.34 11.80 -2.51
C THR A 140 -2.53 11.20 -1.76
N TRP A 141 -2.44 11.10 -0.43
CA TRP A 141 -3.54 10.58 0.37
C TRP A 141 -4.79 11.47 0.27
N LEU A 142 -4.63 12.79 0.41
CA LEU A 142 -5.71 13.77 0.28
C LEU A 142 -6.35 13.70 -1.12
N TYR A 143 -5.54 13.58 -2.17
CA TYR A 143 -6.04 13.45 -3.53
C TYR A 143 -7.00 12.26 -3.72
N HIS A 144 -6.72 11.13 -3.07
CA HIS A 144 -7.56 9.93 -3.19
C HIS A 144 -8.76 9.93 -2.24
N HIS A 145 -8.70 10.63 -1.13
CA HIS A 145 -9.69 10.50 -0.04
C HIS A 145 -10.49 11.76 0.25
N ASP A 146 -10.02 12.93 -0.19
CA ASP A 146 -10.70 14.23 -0.03
C ASP A 146 -11.08 14.80 -1.40
N THR A 147 -12.38 14.76 -1.70
CA THR A 147 -12.91 15.25 -2.98
C THR A 147 -12.77 16.75 -3.14
N GLU A 148 -12.86 17.53 -2.04
CA GLU A 148 -12.71 18.98 -2.07
C GLU A 148 -11.25 19.37 -2.33
N TRP A 149 -10.33 18.68 -1.68
CA TRP A 149 -8.90 18.89 -1.90
C TRP A 149 -8.49 18.51 -3.33
N ARG A 150 -9.02 17.40 -3.85
CA ARG A 150 -8.80 16.97 -5.24
C ARG A 150 -9.25 18.01 -6.25
N LYS A 151 -10.46 18.56 -6.07
CA LYS A 151 -10.99 19.60 -6.95
C LYS A 151 -10.13 20.88 -6.95
N ARG A 152 -9.60 21.29 -5.77
CA ARG A 152 -8.71 22.44 -5.66
C ARG A 152 -7.35 22.19 -6.31
N SER A 153 -6.79 21.00 -6.10
CA SER A 153 -5.52 20.58 -6.71
C SER A 153 -5.63 20.59 -8.24
N MET A 154 -6.69 19.97 -8.80
CA MET A 154 -6.91 19.97 -10.25
C MET A 154 -7.10 21.36 -10.83
N LYS A 155 -7.78 22.28 -10.12
CA LYS A 155 -7.92 23.66 -10.58
C LYS A 155 -6.59 24.39 -10.62
N LYS A 156 -5.76 24.20 -9.59
CA LYS A 156 -4.44 24.79 -9.52
C LYS A 156 -3.53 24.30 -10.64
N ASP A 157 -3.56 23.00 -10.92
CA ASP A 157 -2.79 22.40 -12.02
C ASP A 157 -3.21 22.96 -13.39
N VAL A 158 -4.51 23.23 -13.59
CA VAL A 158 -5.05 23.85 -14.82
C VAL A 158 -4.64 25.31 -14.91
N GLU A 159 -4.77 26.09 -13.83
CA GLU A 159 -4.37 27.49 -13.79
C GLU A 159 -2.86 27.66 -14.03
N GLU A 160 -2.01 26.80 -13.41
CA GLU A 160 -0.56 26.81 -13.65
C GLU A 160 -0.21 26.39 -15.09
N ALA A 161 -0.97 25.46 -15.71
CA ALA A 161 -0.80 25.08 -17.10
C ALA A 161 -1.21 26.21 -18.06
N GLU A 162 -2.33 26.88 -17.79
CA GLU A 162 -2.80 28.04 -18.57
C GLU A 162 -1.83 29.23 -18.48
N GLU A 163 -1.26 29.50 -17.28
CA GLU A 163 -0.22 30.52 -17.12
C GLU A 163 1.08 30.14 -17.86
N SER A 164 1.41 28.86 -17.93
CA SER A 164 2.59 28.34 -18.65
C SER A 164 2.41 28.36 -20.16
N GLU A 165 1.18 28.21 -20.66
CA GLU A 165 0.83 28.25 -22.09
C GLU A 165 0.44 29.65 -22.57
N ALA A 166 0.21 30.60 -21.67
CA ALA A 166 -0.06 31.98 -22.05
C ALA A 166 1.13 32.51 -22.85
N PRO A 167 0.93 33.00 -24.09
CA PRO A 167 2.01 33.53 -24.87
C PRO A 167 2.60 34.72 -24.07
N ARG A 168 3.89 34.59 -23.73
CA ARG A 168 4.63 35.69 -23.07
C ARG A 168 4.48 36.91 -23.94
N THR A 169 3.68 37.88 -23.50
CA THR A 169 3.61 39.17 -24.12
C THR A 169 4.95 39.86 -23.87
N LEU A 170 5.80 39.86 -24.91
CA LEU A 170 7.05 40.60 -24.91
C LEU A 170 6.78 42.05 -24.60
N THR A 171 7.48 42.62 -23.66
CA THR A 171 7.49 44.05 -23.43
C THR A 171 8.03 44.79 -24.66
N LYS A 172 7.69 46.05 -24.84
CA LYS A 172 8.18 46.84 -25.99
C LYS A 172 9.71 46.86 -26.07
N ASP A 173 10.38 46.77 -24.96
CA ASP A 173 11.84 46.82 -24.89
C ASP A 173 12.47 45.44 -25.26
N GLU A 174 11.90 44.34 -24.81
CA GLU A 174 12.29 43.00 -25.23
C GLU A 174 12.01 42.73 -26.72
N ALA A 175 10.92 43.26 -27.27
CA ALA A 175 10.63 43.19 -28.69
C ALA A 175 11.65 43.99 -29.53
N LYS A 176 12.12 45.14 -29.04
CA LYS A 176 13.19 45.91 -29.70
C LYS A 176 14.54 45.25 -29.67
N GLU A 177 14.89 44.66 -28.53
CA GLU A 177 16.15 43.86 -28.43
C GLU A 177 16.16 42.65 -29.36
N LEU A 178 15.05 41.91 -29.42
CA LEU A 178 14.91 40.82 -30.37
C LEU A 178 14.99 41.26 -31.82
N TRP A 179 14.37 42.40 -32.14
CA TRP A 179 14.40 43.00 -33.49
C TRP A 179 15.82 43.40 -33.87
N SER A 180 16.55 44.04 -32.96
CA SER A 180 17.93 44.46 -33.19
C SER A 180 18.90 43.29 -33.34
N THR A 181 18.65 42.18 -32.64
CA THR A 181 19.45 40.93 -32.79
C THR A 181 19.19 40.29 -34.15
N LEU A 182 17.95 40.22 -34.60
CA LEU A 182 17.57 39.71 -35.92
C LEU A 182 18.13 40.55 -37.08
N GLU A 183 18.17 41.88 -36.95
CA GLU A 183 18.77 42.78 -37.97
C GLU A 183 20.32 42.64 -38.02
N ASN A 184 20.98 42.19 -36.98
CA ASN A 184 22.44 42.01 -36.97
C ASN A 184 22.88 40.61 -37.40
N GLU A 185 21.98 39.65 -37.53
CA GLU A 185 22.29 38.28 -38.01
C GLU A 185 22.04 38.07 -39.52
N TYR A 186 21.46 39.09 -40.20
CA TYR A 186 21.25 39.09 -41.67
C TYR A 186 21.89 40.34 -42.30
#